data_19d49ef4bf198fa669facbfb659221db
#
_entry.id   19d49ef4bf198fa669facbfb659221db
#
_cell.length_a   1.000
_cell.length_b   1.000
_cell.length_c   1.000
_cell.angle_alpha   90.00
_cell.angle_beta   90.00
_cell.angle_gamma   90.00
#
_symmetry.space_group_name_H-M   'P 1'
#
loop_
_entity.id
_entity.type
_entity.pdbx_description
1 polymer ?
#
loop_
_entity_poly.entity_id
_entity_poly.type
_entity_poly.pdbx_seq_one_letter_code
_entity_poly.pdbx_strand_id
1 'polypeptide(L)'
;LSFAERTFLNIERKLAVLARGYHITFDEELVRQRGIMGFFRWAAQTDKVTNELIATFGETRFHLIAGFASLWNGCDYCGYGHLLALNLCIYRDTQQLFAIDEQEVHQMLRLRDSELLAFLDERLGKSHPDFVKLIRRQHDLRVADGPLQGEDKMLVKSIALYEWINECSITVDAPSPPLGPVAKNGELRKRYEAARAEFRKAKAAAQVTQQP
;
A
#
# COMPACT_ATOMS: atom_id res chain seq x y z
N LEU A 1 -9.27 -17.81 19.41
CA LEU A 1 -8.03 -17.44 20.10
C LEU A 1 -8.06 -17.84 21.57
N SER A 2 -6.95 -18.38 22.09
CA SER A 2 -6.70 -18.65 23.50
C SER A 2 -6.63 -17.34 24.32
N PHE A 3 -6.68 -17.49 25.65
CA PHE A 3 -6.48 -16.34 26.56
C PHE A 3 -5.11 -15.68 26.35
N ALA A 4 -4.05 -16.48 26.19
CA ALA A 4 -2.69 -15.97 25.95
C ALA A 4 -2.59 -15.17 24.64
N GLU A 5 -3.19 -15.65 23.56
CA GLU A 5 -3.21 -14.94 22.27
C GLU A 5 -3.98 -13.62 22.34
N ARG A 6 -5.11 -13.58 23.01
CA ARG A 6 -5.87 -12.34 23.23
C ARG A 6 -5.07 -11.32 24.05
N THR A 7 -4.41 -11.79 25.12
CA THR A 7 -3.56 -10.90 25.95
C THR A 7 -2.39 -10.36 25.13
N PHE A 8 -1.73 -11.22 24.35
CA PHE A 8 -0.67 -10.81 23.43
C PHE A 8 -1.14 -9.74 22.47
N LEU A 9 -2.24 -9.94 21.76
CA LEU A 9 -2.76 -8.97 20.79
C LEU A 9 -3.11 -7.63 21.42
N ASN A 10 -3.70 -7.63 22.63
CA ASN A 10 -4.00 -6.38 23.34
C ASN A 10 -2.74 -5.57 23.67
N ILE A 11 -1.64 -6.23 24.01
CA ILE A 11 -0.35 -5.58 24.29
C ILE A 11 0.29 -5.12 22.97
N GLU A 12 0.35 -6.01 21.97
CA GLU A 12 0.93 -5.71 20.65
C GLU A 12 0.27 -4.49 20.00
N ARG A 13 -1.05 -4.43 19.96
CA ARG A 13 -1.80 -3.30 19.37
C ARG A 13 -1.42 -1.96 19.99
N LYS A 14 -1.28 -1.91 21.32
CA LYS A 14 -0.84 -0.69 22.01
C LYS A 14 0.61 -0.32 21.66
N LEU A 15 1.51 -1.31 21.65
CA LEU A 15 2.91 -1.10 21.29
C LEU A 15 3.06 -0.71 19.82
N ALA A 16 2.28 -1.32 18.92
CA ALA A 16 2.29 -1.00 17.50
C ALA A 16 1.85 0.45 17.24
N VAL A 17 0.76 0.90 17.89
CA VAL A 17 0.31 2.30 17.76
C VAL A 17 1.38 3.25 18.28
N LEU A 18 2.01 2.95 19.43
CA LEU A 18 3.09 3.79 19.98
C LEU A 18 4.33 3.80 19.07
N ALA A 19 4.71 2.64 18.53
CA ALA A 19 5.92 2.48 17.73
C ALA A 19 5.75 2.92 16.26
N ARG A 20 4.60 2.64 15.63
CA ARG A 20 4.35 2.82 14.19
C ARG A 20 3.26 3.84 13.86
N GLY A 21 2.46 4.27 14.85
CA GLY A 21 1.30 5.15 14.65
C GLY A 21 0.00 4.40 14.29
N TYR A 22 0.08 3.09 14.06
CA TYR A 22 -1.06 2.24 13.74
C TYR A 22 -0.82 0.79 14.16
N HIS A 23 -1.87 -0.01 14.26
CA HIS A 23 -1.78 -1.47 14.25
C HIS A 23 -2.48 -2.03 13.01
N ILE A 24 -2.08 -3.21 12.57
CA ILE A 24 -2.74 -3.91 11.46
C ILE A 24 -4.05 -4.54 11.96
N THR A 25 -5.14 -4.41 11.20
CA THR A 25 -6.45 -4.93 11.64
C THR A 25 -6.62 -6.43 11.42
N PHE A 26 -5.72 -7.06 10.66
CA PHE A 26 -5.69 -8.50 10.44
C PHE A 26 -4.75 -9.27 11.39
N ASP A 27 -4.29 -8.63 12.45
CA ASP A 27 -3.40 -9.22 13.47
C ASP A 27 -4.02 -10.45 14.14
N GLU A 28 -5.34 -10.43 14.36
CA GLU A 28 -6.08 -11.55 14.94
C GLU A 28 -6.08 -12.76 14.00
N GLU A 29 -6.32 -12.54 12.70
CA GLU A 29 -6.28 -13.59 11.70
C GLU A 29 -4.87 -14.15 11.54
N LEU A 30 -3.86 -13.29 11.55
CA LEU A 30 -2.46 -13.67 11.49
C LEU A 30 -2.07 -14.56 12.69
N VAL A 31 -2.49 -14.21 13.92
CA VAL A 31 -2.24 -15.04 15.10
C VAL A 31 -3.03 -16.33 15.05
N ARG A 32 -4.27 -16.33 14.56
CA ARG A 32 -5.09 -17.53 14.40
C ARG A 32 -4.44 -18.54 13.44
N GLN A 33 -3.91 -18.07 12.32
CA GLN A 33 -3.29 -18.93 11.31
C GLN A 33 -1.87 -19.39 11.67
N ARG A 34 -1.08 -18.53 12.31
CA ARG A 34 0.37 -18.70 12.46
C ARG A 34 0.85 -18.80 13.92
N GLY A 35 -0.04 -18.53 14.88
CA GLY A 35 0.30 -18.42 16.30
C GLY A 35 1.16 -17.19 16.61
N ILE A 36 1.44 -16.97 17.91
CA ILE A 36 2.23 -15.82 18.39
C ILE A 36 3.66 -15.84 17.80
N MET A 37 4.32 -16.99 17.75
CA MET A 37 5.66 -17.08 17.17
C MET A 37 5.68 -16.86 15.66
N GLY A 38 4.62 -17.29 14.97
CA GLY A 38 4.43 -17.01 13.55
C GLY A 38 4.22 -15.51 13.30
N PHE A 39 3.50 -14.82 14.17
CA PHE A 39 3.35 -13.35 14.13
C PHE A 39 4.72 -12.65 14.20
N PHE A 40 5.58 -13.00 15.17
CA PHE A 40 6.90 -12.39 15.28
C PHE A 40 7.80 -12.65 14.06
N ARG A 41 7.77 -13.87 13.50
CA ARG A 41 8.50 -14.19 12.25
C ARG A 41 7.99 -13.36 11.09
N TRP A 42 6.68 -13.24 10.98
CA TRP A 42 6.01 -12.43 9.96
C TRP A 42 6.43 -10.96 10.08
N ALA A 43 6.36 -10.37 11.27
CA ALA A 43 6.75 -8.99 11.53
C ALA A 43 8.23 -8.75 11.17
N ALA A 44 9.13 -9.60 11.64
CA ALA A 44 10.57 -9.47 11.38
C ALA A 44 10.91 -9.59 9.88
N GLN A 45 10.27 -10.51 9.16
CA GLN A 45 10.48 -10.69 7.72
C GLN A 45 9.91 -9.50 6.93
N THR A 46 8.73 -9.04 7.28
CA THR A 46 8.09 -7.87 6.67
C THR A 46 8.96 -6.62 6.87
N ASP A 47 9.40 -6.35 8.09
CA ASP A 47 10.25 -5.20 8.39
C ASP A 47 11.58 -5.27 7.63
N LYS A 48 12.21 -6.45 7.56
CA LYS A 48 13.47 -6.64 6.83
C LYS A 48 13.31 -6.30 5.35
N VAL A 49 12.33 -6.90 4.67
CA VAL A 49 12.13 -6.69 3.23
C VAL A 49 11.66 -5.27 2.94
N THR A 50 10.81 -4.69 3.78
CA THR A 50 10.38 -3.30 3.69
C THR A 50 11.57 -2.34 3.76
N ASN A 51 12.47 -2.53 4.72
CA ASN A 51 13.66 -1.70 4.86
C ASN A 51 14.61 -1.84 3.65
N GLU A 52 14.78 -3.05 3.11
CA GLU A 52 15.57 -3.29 1.90
C GLU A 52 14.93 -2.61 0.66
N LEU A 53 13.60 -2.65 0.52
CA LEU A 53 12.87 -1.96 -0.55
C LEU A 53 12.99 -0.43 -0.43
N ILE A 54 12.83 0.11 0.77
CA ILE A 54 12.98 1.55 1.01
C ILE A 54 14.43 1.99 0.73
N ALA A 55 15.42 1.20 1.15
CA ALA A 55 16.83 1.50 0.86
C ALA A 55 17.15 1.48 -0.64
N THR A 56 16.48 0.61 -1.42
CA THR A 56 16.70 0.46 -2.86
C THR A 56 15.95 1.52 -3.68
N PHE A 57 14.68 1.77 -3.37
CA PHE A 57 13.78 2.57 -4.21
C PHE A 57 13.37 3.92 -3.59
N GLY A 58 13.63 4.13 -2.31
CA GLY A 58 13.08 5.23 -1.51
C GLY A 58 11.64 4.94 -1.04
N GLU A 59 11.20 5.68 -0.01
CA GLU A 59 9.90 5.46 0.65
C GLU A 59 8.72 5.61 -0.32
N THR A 60 8.73 6.64 -1.16
CA THR A 60 7.65 6.91 -2.13
C THR A 60 7.48 5.77 -3.13
N ARG A 61 8.56 5.30 -3.75
CA ARG A 61 8.50 4.19 -4.71
C ARG A 61 8.21 2.86 -4.03
N PHE A 62 8.67 2.66 -2.81
CA PHE A 62 8.28 1.49 -2.01
C PHE A 62 6.76 1.39 -1.88
N HIS A 63 6.07 2.49 -1.52
CA HIS A 63 4.62 2.47 -1.40
C HIS A 63 3.91 2.26 -2.74
N LEU A 64 4.44 2.77 -3.84
CA LEU A 64 3.96 2.48 -5.18
C LEU A 64 4.05 0.98 -5.49
N ILE A 65 5.23 0.38 -5.32
CA ILE A 65 5.51 -1.06 -5.55
C ILE A 65 4.58 -1.94 -4.70
N ALA A 66 4.49 -1.64 -3.41
CA ALA A 66 3.69 -2.38 -2.44
C ALA A 66 2.18 -2.28 -2.72
N GLY A 67 1.71 -1.09 -3.07
CA GLY A 67 0.31 -0.86 -3.43
C GLY A 67 -0.10 -1.68 -4.65
N PHE A 68 0.69 -1.63 -5.74
CA PHE A 68 0.37 -2.39 -6.95
C PHE A 68 0.54 -3.90 -6.79
N ALA A 69 1.54 -4.37 -6.03
CA ALA A 69 1.63 -5.79 -5.67
C ALA A 69 0.36 -6.26 -4.95
N SER A 70 -0.18 -5.44 -4.04
CA SER A 70 -1.41 -5.77 -3.32
C SER A 70 -2.66 -5.75 -4.20
N LEU A 71 -2.74 -4.81 -5.17
CA LEU A 71 -3.84 -4.76 -6.13
C LEU A 71 -3.89 -6.02 -7.01
N TRP A 72 -2.75 -6.48 -7.52
CA TRP A 72 -2.69 -7.72 -8.32
C TRP A 72 -3.05 -8.96 -7.51
N ASN A 73 -2.85 -8.94 -6.20
CA ASN A 73 -3.25 -10.02 -5.30
C ASN A 73 -4.70 -9.88 -4.82
N GLY A 74 -5.44 -8.84 -5.24
CA GLY A 74 -6.82 -8.60 -4.85
C GLY A 74 -6.99 -8.12 -3.41
N CYS A 75 -5.94 -7.57 -2.78
CA CYS A 75 -6.00 -7.10 -1.40
C CYS A 75 -6.34 -5.61 -1.32
N ASP A 76 -7.60 -5.31 -1.00
CA ASP A 76 -8.08 -3.94 -0.81
C ASP A 76 -7.37 -3.24 0.36
N TYR A 77 -7.31 -3.89 1.50
CA TYR A 77 -6.69 -3.35 2.71
C TYR A 77 -5.25 -2.86 2.47
N CYS A 78 -4.38 -3.72 1.93
CA CYS A 78 -2.99 -3.35 1.68
C CYS A 78 -2.86 -2.37 0.51
N GLY A 79 -3.64 -2.54 -0.56
CA GLY A 79 -3.69 -1.64 -1.70
C GLY A 79 -4.03 -0.21 -1.27
N TYR A 80 -5.13 -0.06 -0.51
CA TYR A 80 -5.54 1.23 0.03
C TYR A 80 -4.48 1.85 0.96
N GLY A 81 -3.99 1.08 1.92
CA GLY A 81 -3.04 1.59 2.90
C GLY A 81 -1.72 2.06 2.30
N HIS A 82 -1.22 1.35 1.29
CA HIS A 82 -0.01 1.76 0.57
C HIS A 82 -0.25 2.92 -0.39
N LEU A 83 -1.39 2.98 -1.09
CA LEU A 83 -1.71 4.13 -1.94
C LEU A 83 -1.96 5.40 -1.13
N LEU A 84 -2.59 5.30 0.05
CA LEU A 84 -2.71 6.43 0.98
C LEU A 84 -1.33 6.89 1.47
N ALA A 85 -0.43 5.97 1.81
CA ALA A 85 0.93 6.30 2.20
C ALA A 85 1.74 6.94 1.05
N LEU A 86 1.60 6.43 -0.18
CA LEU A 86 2.17 7.03 -1.38
C LEU A 86 1.70 8.48 -1.57
N ASN A 87 0.39 8.72 -1.45
CA ASN A 87 -0.20 10.05 -1.54
C ASN A 87 0.37 11.00 -0.49
N LEU A 88 0.52 10.52 0.76
CA LEU A 88 1.12 11.30 1.84
C LEU A 88 2.60 11.63 1.57
N CYS A 89 3.38 10.67 1.06
CA CYS A 89 4.78 10.89 0.69
C CYS A 89 4.90 11.95 -0.41
N ILE A 90 4.13 11.84 -1.50
CA ILE A 90 4.13 12.81 -2.59
C ILE A 90 3.70 14.19 -2.07
N TYR A 91 2.62 14.26 -1.28
CA TYR A 91 2.14 15.52 -0.71
C TYR A 91 3.16 16.14 0.25
N ARG A 92 3.86 15.35 1.05
CA ARG A 92 4.96 15.81 1.91
C ARG A 92 6.06 16.49 1.09
N ASP A 93 6.46 15.86 0.00
CA ASP A 93 7.63 16.24 -0.77
C ASP A 93 7.35 17.38 -1.77
N THR A 94 6.11 17.47 -2.29
CA THR A 94 5.75 18.39 -3.38
C THR A 94 4.65 19.39 -3.04
N GLN A 95 3.90 19.17 -1.96
CA GLN A 95 2.65 19.88 -1.63
C GLN A 95 1.56 19.76 -2.71
N GLN A 96 1.69 18.79 -3.62
CA GLN A 96 0.73 18.52 -4.69
C GLN A 96 -0.01 17.21 -4.43
N LEU A 97 -1.27 17.15 -4.86
CA LEU A 97 -2.06 15.94 -4.81
C LEU A 97 -1.65 14.99 -5.96
N PHE A 98 -1.40 13.75 -5.62
CA PHE A 98 -1.13 12.73 -6.63
C PHE A 98 -2.37 12.46 -7.49
N ALA A 99 -2.16 12.09 -8.75
CA ALA A 99 -3.23 11.91 -9.73
C ALA A 99 -4.15 10.70 -9.44
N ILE A 100 -3.66 9.72 -8.67
CA ILE A 100 -4.45 8.55 -8.24
C ILE A 100 -4.89 8.78 -6.80
N ASP A 101 -6.20 8.80 -6.59
CA ASP A 101 -6.81 8.87 -5.27
C ASP A 101 -6.84 7.47 -4.64
N GLU A 102 -6.50 7.34 -3.35
CA GLU A 102 -6.57 6.05 -2.65
C GLU A 102 -7.99 5.45 -2.63
N GLN A 103 -9.02 6.27 -2.77
CA GLN A 103 -10.41 5.79 -2.88
C GLN A 103 -10.70 5.11 -4.22
N GLU A 104 -9.85 5.28 -5.23
CA GLU A 104 -9.98 4.59 -6.51
C GLU A 104 -9.55 3.10 -6.43
N VAL A 105 -8.97 2.65 -5.31
CA VAL A 105 -8.52 1.26 -5.09
C VAL A 105 -9.62 0.25 -5.39
N HIS A 106 -10.84 0.46 -4.91
CA HIS A 106 -11.98 -0.43 -5.20
C HIS A 106 -12.31 -0.55 -6.70
N GLN A 107 -12.09 0.51 -7.46
CA GLN A 107 -12.26 0.46 -8.92
C GLN A 107 -11.10 -0.28 -9.56
N MET A 108 -9.87 0.01 -9.11
CA MET A 108 -8.64 -0.61 -9.62
C MET A 108 -8.61 -2.13 -9.41
N LEU A 109 -9.14 -2.63 -8.30
CA LEU A 109 -9.27 -4.06 -8.00
C LEU A 109 -10.21 -4.83 -8.95
N ARG A 110 -11.11 -4.13 -9.65
CA ARG A 110 -12.03 -4.72 -10.63
C ARG A 110 -11.44 -4.77 -12.04
N LEU A 111 -10.33 -4.11 -12.27
CA LEU A 111 -9.65 -4.06 -13.56
C LEU A 111 -8.80 -5.32 -13.74
N ARG A 112 -8.79 -5.85 -14.95
CA ARG A 112 -7.80 -6.86 -15.35
C ARG A 112 -6.41 -6.22 -15.42
N ASP A 113 -5.35 -6.98 -15.34
CA ASP A 113 -3.97 -6.48 -15.34
C ASP A 113 -3.70 -5.50 -16.50
N SER A 114 -4.15 -5.82 -17.71
CA SER A 114 -3.99 -4.94 -18.87
C SER A 114 -4.76 -3.64 -18.78
N GLU A 115 -5.95 -3.65 -18.16
CA GLU A 115 -6.77 -2.47 -17.93
C GLU A 115 -6.18 -1.60 -16.83
N LEU A 116 -5.63 -2.21 -15.78
CA LEU A 116 -4.92 -1.50 -14.72
C LEU A 116 -3.65 -0.82 -15.24
N LEU A 117 -2.89 -1.48 -16.12
CA LEU A 117 -1.73 -0.87 -16.77
C LEU A 117 -2.11 0.27 -17.72
N ALA A 118 -3.22 0.15 -18.43
CA ALA A 118 -3.75 1.24 -19.27
C ALA A 118 -4.24 2.43 -18.42
N PHE A 119 -4.91 2.17 -17.30
CA PHE A 119 -5.29 3.18 -16.32
C PHE A 119 -4.07 3.96 -15.79
N LEU A 120 -2.97 3.25 -15.50
CA LEU A 120 -1.71 3.87 -15.10
C LEU A 120 -1.13 4.80 -16.16
N ASP A 121 -1.11 4.36 -17.42
CA ASP A 121 -0.61 5.19 -18.53
C ASP A 121 -1.44 6.46 -18.71
N GLU A 122 -2.75 6.34 -18.63
CA GLU A 122 -3.66 7.48 -18.73
C GLU A 122 -3.43 8.50 -17.60
N ARG A 123 -3.33 8.00 -16.35
CA ARG A 123 -3.24 8.86 -15.16
C ARG A 123 -1.85 9.41 -14.91
N LEU A 124 -0.82 8.63 -15.15
CA LEU A 124 0.56 8.94 -14.76
C LEU A 124 1.53 9.09 -15.93
N GLY A 125 1.19 8.64 -17.13
CA GLY A 125 2.13 8.55 -18.24
C GLY A 125 2.81 9.87 -18.59
N LYS A 126 2.12 11.01 -18.42
CA LYS A 126 2.68 12.34 -18.65
C LYS A 126 3.39 12.93 -17.44
N SER A 127 2.86 12.72 -16.23
CA SER A 127 3.35 13.37 -15.01
C SER A 127 4.41 12.57 -14.27
N HIS A 128 4.33 11.23 -14.32
CA HIS A 128 5.20 10.30 -13.59
C HIS A 128 5.56 9.08 -14.45
N PRO A 129 6.21 9.26 -15.62
CA PRO A 129 6.51 8.16 -16.54
C PRO A 129 7.46 7.11 -15.93
N ASP A 130 8.29 7.49 -14.98
CA ASP A 130 9.17 6.58 -14.23
C ASP A 130 8.38 5.65 -13.29
N PHE A 131 7.28 6.09 -12.71
CA PHE A 131 6.38 5.24 -11.92
C PHE A 131 5.70 4.20 -12.81
N VAL A 132 5.22 4.62 -13.98
CA VAL A 132 4.62 3.69 -14.94
C VAL A 132 5.61 2.62 -15.38
N LYS A 133 6.84 3.02 -15.72
CA LYS A 133 7.92 2.07 -16.09
C LYS A 133 8.21 1.08 -14.96
N LEU A 134 8.28 1.55 -13.73
CA LEU A 134 8.58 0.73 -12.56
C LEU A 134 7.49 -0.32 -12.34
N ILE A 135 6.22 0.07 -12.42
CA ILE A 135 5.08 -0.83 -12.22
C ILE A 135 4.94 -1.84 -13.37
N ARG A 136 5.14 -1.41 -14.63
CA ARG A 136 5.19 -2.35 -15.77
C ARG A 136 6.29 -3.39 -15.58
N ARG A 137 7.50 -2.95 -15.18
CA ARG A 137 8.60 -3.87 -14.90
C ARG A 137 8.28 -4.84 -13.77
N GLN A 138 7.67 -4.37 -12.68
CA GLN A 138 7.21 -5.24 -11.60
C GLN A 138 6.17 -6.25 -12.08
N HIS A 139 5.22 -5.82 -12.92
CA HIS A 139 4.22 -6.71 -13.51
C HIS A 139 4.86 -7.81 -14.37
N ASP A 140 5.77 -7.44 -15.27
CA ASP A 140 6.43 -8.39 -16.17
C ASP A 140 7.26 -9.42 -15.39
N LEU A 141 7.85 -9.02 -14.26
CA LEU A 141 8.63 -9.89 -13.38
C LEU A 141 7.80 -10.92 -12.60
N ARG A 142 6.47 -10.83 -12.61
CA ARG A 142 5.58 -11.85 -11.98
C ARG A 142 5.66 -13.21 -12.69
N VAL A 143 6.02 -13.21 -13.95
CA VAL A 143 6.10 -14.41 -14.79
C VAL A 143 7.51 -14.65 -15.37
N ALA A 144 8.48 -13.85 -14.96
CA ALA A 144 9.84 -13.97 -15.49
C ALA A 144 10.58 -15.15 -14.89
N ASP A 145 11.19 -15.95 -15.76
CA ASP A 145 12.10 -17.04 -15.38
C ASP A 145 13.55 -16.62 -15.58
N GLY A 146 14.42 -16.95 -14.62
CA GLY A 146 15.85 -16.79 -14.74
C GLY A 146 16.52 -16.03 -13.59
N PRO A 147 17.85 -15.91 -13.61
CA PRO A 147 18.60 -15.24 -12.55
C PRO A 147 18.36 -13.73 -12.57
N LEU A 148 17.84 -13.19 -11.48
CA LEU A 148 17.54 -11.77 -11.30
C LEU A 148 18.63 -11.09 -10.48
N GLN A 149 18.97 -9.87 -10.83
CA GLN A 149 19.98 -9.06 -10.14
C GLN A 149 19.47 -7.65 -9.86
N GLY A 150 20.13 -6.96 -8.92
CA GLY A 150 19.85 -5.55 -8.61
C GLY A 150 18.38 -5.30 -8.24
N GLU A 151 17.80 -4.29 -8.86
CA GLU A 151 16.42 -3.86 -8.62
C GLU A 151 15.38 -4.94 -8.96
N ASP A 152 15.61 -5.73 -10.01
CA ASP A 152 14.67 -6.81 -10.39
C ASP A 152 14.53 -7.86 -9.33
N LYS A 153 15.63 -8.25 -8.69
CA LYS A 153 15.61 -9.17 -7.56
C LYS A 153 14.78 -8.59 -6.41
N MET A 154 14.86 -7.28 -6.19
CA MET A 154 14.08 -6.62 -5.15
C MET A 154 12.60 -6.52 -5.52
N LEU A 155 12.27 -6.28 -6.79
CA LEU A 155 10.88 -6.28 -7.26
C LEU A 155 10.23 -7.66 -7.10
N VAL A 156 10.91 -8.73 -7.51
CA VAL A 156 10.41 -10.11 -7.30
C VAL A 156 10.27 -10.44 -5.81
N LYS A 157 11.22 -9.99 -4.99
CA LYS A 157 11.13 -10.16 -3.53
C LYS A 157 9.93 -9.42 -2.94
N SER A 158 9.56 -8.25 -3.50
CA SER A 158 8.36 -7.52 -3.10
C SER A 158 7.08 -8.27 -3.47
N ILE A 159 7.02 -8.84 -4.67
CA ILE A 159 5.87 -9.65 -5.13
C ILE A 159 5.64 -10.79 -4.15
N ALA A 160 6.66 -11.62 -3.90
CA ALA A 160 6.57 -12.75 -2.98
C ALA A 160 6.21 -12.33 -1.54
N LEU A 161 6.73 -11.18 -1.07
CA LEU A 161 6.36 -10.66 0.24
C LEU A 161 4.88 -10.32 0.31
N TYR A 162 4.34 -9.60 -0.69
CA TYR A 162 2.94 -9.16 -0.66
C TYR A 162 1.96 -10.29 -0.94
N GLU A 163 2.31 -11.30 -1.73
CA GLU A 163 1.56 -12.55 -1.81
C GLU A 163 1.39 -13.16 -0.41
N TRP A 164 2.50 -13.30 0.31
CA TRP A 164 2.51 -13.88 1.65
C TRP A 164 1.80 -13.02 2.73
N ILE A 165 1.90 -11.68 2.66
CA ILE A 165 1.17 -10.76 3.55
C ILE A 165 -0.32 -10.84 3.28
N ASN A 166 -0.70 -10.85 2.01
CA ASN A 166 -2.09 -10.77 1.59
C ASN A 166 -2.89 -12.03 1.91
N GLU A 167 -2.25 -13.19 2.12
CA GLU A 167 -2.92 -14.40 2.60
C GLU A 167 -3.77 -14.15 3.88
N CYS A 168 -3.30 -13.28 4.77
CA CYS A 168 -4.01 -12.95 6.01
C CYS A 168 -4.87 -11.68 5.90
N SER A 169 -4.59 -10.79 4.95
CA SER A 169 -5.24 -9.46 4.87
C SER A 169 -6.34 -9.36 3.82
N ILE A 170 -6.40 -10.28 2.86
CA ILE A 170 -7.37 -10.22 1.75
C ILE A 170 -8.84 -10.36 2.21
N THR A 171 -9.06 -11.01 3.35
CA THR A 171 -10.40 -11.24 3.91
C THR A 171 -10.85 -10.15 4.88
N VAL A 172 -10.03 -9.13 5.11
CA VAL A 172 -10.31 -8.08 6.10
C VAL A 172 -11.07 -6.94 5.44
N ASP A 173 -12.34 -6.85 5.76
CA ASP A 173 -13.21 -5.72 5.39
C ASP A 173 -13.12 -4.63 6.48
N ALA A 174 -12.05 -3.87 6.48
CA ALA A 174 -11.83 -2.77 7.41
C ALA A 174 -11.03 -1.65 6.73
N PRO A 175 -11.27 -0.38 7.09
CA PRO A 175 -10.45 0.73 6.59
C PRO A 175 -8.97 0.53 6.96
N SER A 176 -8.11 0.61 5.97
CA SER A 176 -6.68 0.57 6.22
C SER A 176 -6.16 1.93 6.67
N PRO A 177 -5.29 2.00 7.70
CA PRO A 177 -4.49 3.20 7.97
C PRO A 177 -3.46 3.39 6.84
N PRO A 178 -2.84 4.59 6.74
CA PRO A 178 -1.62 4.72 5.94
C PRO A 178 -0.57 3.78 6.51
N LEU A 179 0.08 2.99 5.65
CA LEU A 179 1.08 2.01 6.06
C LEU A 179 2.49 2.64 6.03
N GLY A 180 3.43 2.05 6.78
CA GLY A 180 4.83 2.45 6.78
C GLY A 180 5.17 3.70 7.60
N PRO A 181 6.39 4.25 7.46
CA PRO A 181 6.91 5.32 8.32
C PRO A 181 6.10 6.61 8.30
N VAL A 182 5.51 6.98 7.15
CA VAL A 182 4.71 8.19 6.96
C VAL A 182 3.46 8.22 7.86
N ALA A 183 2.96 7.07 8.30
CA ALA A 183 1.78 6.95 9.15
C ALA A 183 1.88 7.71 10.49
N LYS A 184 3.08 7.93 11.00
CA LYS A 184 3.30 8.67 12.25
C LYS A 184 3.05 10.18 12.13
N ASN A 185 3.01 10.72 10.93
CA ASN A 185 2.90 12.16 10.74
C ASN A 185 1.42 12.60 10.66
N GLY A 186 0.78 12.70 11.82
CA GLY A 186 -0.63 13.09 11.93
C GLY A 186 -0.95 14.48 11.36
N GLU A 187 -0.03 15.44 11.47
CA GLU A 187 -0.22 16.79 10.91
C GLU A 187 -0.14 16.80 9.38
N LEU A 188 0.76 16.02 8.81
CA LEU A 188 0.80 15.80 7.36
C LEU A 188 -0.52 15.19 6.86
N ARG A 189 -1.00 14.16 7.56
CA ARG A 189 -2.25 13.50 7.24
C ARG A 189 -3.43 14.46 7.26
N LYS A 190 -3.59 15.28 8.30
CA LYS A 190 -4.67 16.29 8.38
C LYS A 190 -4.62 17.28 7.22
N ARG A 191 -3.43 17.80 6.89
CA ARG A 191 -3.26 18.73 5.76
C ARG A 191 -3.59 18.08 4.42
N TYR A 192 -3.13 16.86 4.20
CA TYR A 192 -3.45 16.09 3.01
C TYR A 192 -4.95 15.84 2.87
N GLU A 193 -5.60 15.35 3.94
CA GLU A 193 -7.04 15.07 3.96
C GLU A 193 -7.87 16.33 3.65
N ALA A 194 -7.49 17.49 4.19
CA ALA A 194 -8.13 18.76 3.90
C ALA A 194 -7.97 19.14 2.41
N ALA A 195 -6.75 19.09 1.87
CA ALA A 195 -6.47 19.40 0.48
C ALA A 195 -7.21 18.45 -0.49
N ARG A 196 -7.25 17.15 -0.16
CA ARG A 196 -7.94 16.14 -0.95
C ARG A 196 -9.46 16.34 -0.92
N ALA A 197 -10.03 16.68 0.23
CA ALA A 197 -11.46 16.98 0.36
C ALA A 197 -11.87 18.18 -0.50
N GLU A 198 -11.10 19.26 -0.48
CA GLU A 198 -11.36 20.44 -1.33
C GLU A 198 -11.24 20.09 -2.82
N PHE A 199 -10.25 19.31 -3.22
CA PHE A 199 -10.12 18.86 -4.60
C PHE A 199 -11.32 18.03 -5.06
N ARG A 200 -11.79 17.08 -4.22
CA ARG A 200 -12.97 16.25 -4.53
C ARG A 200 -14.24 17.10 -4.67
N LYS A 201 -14.44 18.10 -3.81
CA LYS A 201 -15.55 19.06 -3.91
C LYS A 201 -15.51 19.84 -5.23
N ALA A 202 -14.34 20.38 -5.58
CA ALA A 202 -14.17 21.14 -6.81
C ALA A 202 -14.43 20.27 -8.06
N LYS A 203 -13.93 19.01 -8.05
CA LYS A 203 -14.17 18.06 -9.15
C LYS A 203 -15.65 17.72 -9.29
N ALA A 204 -16.37 17.48 -8.19
CA ALA A 204 -17.81 17.20 -8.20
C ALA A 204 -18.62 18.39 -8.73
N ALA A 205 -18.31 19.62 -8.30
CA ALA A 205 -18.95 20.84 -8.80
C ALA A 205 -18.77 21.03 -10.31
N ALA A 206 -17.56 20.79 -10.82
CA ALA A 206 -17.26 20.88 -12.24
C ALA A 206 -18.05 19.86 -13.09
N GLN A 207 -18.27 18.64 -12.57
CA GLN A 207 -19.07 17.62 -13.26
C GLN A 207 -20.56 17.97 -13.35
N VAL A 208 -21.13 18.60 -12.32
CA VAL A 208 -22.53 19.07 -12.32
C VAL A 208 -22.74 20.16 -13.36
N THR A 209 -21.76 21.05 -13.55
CA THR A 209 -21.87 22.16 -14.50
C THR A 209 -21.73 21.73 -15.98
N GLN A 210 -21.23 20.52 -16.23
CA GLN A 210 -21.04 19.97 -17.59
C GLN A 210 -22.18 19.04 -18.05
N GLN A 211 -23.17 18.77 -17.20
CA GLN A 211 -24.38 18.05 -17.61
C GLN A 211 -25.35 19.04 -18.26
N PRO A 212 -25.69 18.87 -19.55
CA PRO A 212 -26.58 19.80 -20.29
C PRO A 212 -28.01 19.77 -19.77
#